data_d34d775c7ac2dfa3f02cde963315192a
#
_entry.id   d34d775c7ac2dfa3f02cde963315192a
#
_cell.length_a   1.000
_cell.length_b   1.000
_cell.length_c   1.000
_cell.angle_alpha   90.00
_cell.angle_beta   90.00
_cell.angle_gamma   90.00
#
_symmetry.space_group_name_H-M   'P 1'
#
loop_
_entity.id
_entity.type
_entity.pdbx_description
1 polymer ?
#
loop_
_entity_poly.entity_id
_entity_poly.type
_entity_poly.pdbx_seq_one_letter_code
_entity_poly.pdbx_strand_id
1 'polypeptide(L)'
;MMSAIRDGTGYAGDEVAYFYKNGDASDWTALSRAQLSLQSAEGFRPVAVRAEDNTVFGFEKIGGYDALVKMKLDGSTKREVVLSRDDVDVDSLIRIGRKNRIVGVSYATEKRMVQYLDPQLDALAASLSKALPDAPAISWLDASDGEDRLLLAASSDTDPGMIYLYDK
;
A
#
# COMPACT_ATOMS: atom_id res chain seq x y z
N MET A 1 14.32 13.94 -14.80
CA MET A 1 13.18 14.90 -14.76
C MET A 1 12.07 14.19 -13.99
N MET A 2 11.78 14.58 -12.75
CA MET A 2 10.72 13.96 -11.96
C MET A 2 9.36 14.39 -12.53
N SER A 3 8.65 13.47 -13.15
CA SER A 3 7.27 13.70 -13.55
C SER A 3 6.39 13.59 -12.30
N ALA A 4 5.83 14.70 -11.85
CA ALA A 4 4.85 14.68 -10.77
C ALA A 4 3.52 14.18 -11.34
N ILE A 5 3.10 13.00 -10.92
CA ILE A 5 1.75 12.51 -11.19
C ILE A 5 0.81 13.17 -10.20
N ARG A 6 -0.26 13.75 -10.71
CA ARG A 6 -1.35 14.30 -9.89
C ARG A 6 -2.57 13.43 -10.08
N ASP A 7 -3.25 13.14 -8.99
CA ASP A 7 -4.55 12.49 -8.98
C ASP A 7 -5.66 13.52 -8.82
N GLY A 8 -6.80 13.24 -9.41
CA GLY A 8 -8.02 14.03 -9.31
C GLY A 8 -9.20 13.11 -9.12
N THR A 9 -10.16 13.55 -8.33
CA THR A 9 -11.36 12.77 -8.02
C THR A 9 -12.59 13.59 -8.35
N GLY A 10 -13.53 13.00 -9.07
CA GLY A 10 -14.85 13.58 -9.37
C GLY A 10 -15.94 12.68 -8.80
N TYR A 11 -16.99 13.28 -8.25
CA TYR A 11 -18.13 12.58 -7.69
C TYR A 11 -19.39 12.82 -8.53
N ALA A 12 -20.15 11.76 -8.78
CA ALA A 12 -21.47 11.83 -9.39
C ALA A 12 -22.39 10.79 -8.70
N GLY A 13 -23.12 11.23 -7.68
CA GLY A 13 -23.88 10.32 -6.81
C GLY A 13 -22.94 9.37 -6.07
N ASP A 14 -23.17 8.07 -6.22
CA ASP A 14 -22.36 7.01 -5.59
C ASP A 14 -21.16 6.60 -6.46
N GLU A 15 -20.94 7.22 -7.61
CA GLU A 15 -19.81 6.96 -8.49
C GLU A 15 -18.67 7.93 -8.21
N VAL A 16 -17.45 7.40 -8.10
CA VAL A 16 -16.21 8.16 -8.02
C VAL A 16 -15.37 7.87 -9.25
N ALA A 17 -15.04 8.91 -9.99
CA ALA A 17 -14.14 8.83 -11.14
C ALA A 17 -12.73 9.31 -10.73
N TYR A 18 -11.74 8.53 -11.09
CA TYR A 18 -10.34 8.81 -10.83
C TYR A 18 -9.63 9.18 -12.13
N PHE A 19 -8.78 10.17 -12.05
CA PHE A 19 -8.02 10.69 -13.18
C PHE A 19 -6.56 10.80 -12.77
N TYR A 20 -5.67 10.76 -13.76
CA TYR A 20 -4.25 11.06 -13.55
C TYR A 20 -3.75 12.06 -14.58
N LYS A 21 -2.63 12.70 -14.25
CA LYS A 21 -1.95 13.65 -15.11
C LYS A 21 -0.46 13.39 -15.04
N ASN A 22 0.14 13.15 -16.20
CA ASN A 22 1.59 12.93 -16.30
C ASN A 22 2.32 14.27 -16.38
N GLY A 23 3.16 14.57 -15.39
CA GLY A 23 4.04 15.73 -15.40
C GLY A 23 3.33 17.02 -15.77
N ASP A 24 3.83 17.67 -16.83
CA ASP A 24 3.33 18.95 -17.34
C ASP A 24 2.25 18.79 -18.43
N ALA A 25 1.66 17.61 -18.59
CA ALA A 25 0.56 17.42 -19.52
C ALA A 25 -0.58 18.41 -19.23
N SER A 26 -1.23 18.96 -20.27
CA SER A 26 -2.35 19.89 -20.10
C SER A 26 -3.61 19.17 -19.61
N ASP A 27 -3.80 17.92 -20.04
CA ASP A 27 -5.07 17.22 -19.91
C ASP A 27 -5.03 16.11 -18.88
N TRP A 28 -6.18 15.89 -18.25
CA TRP A 28 -6.42 14.78 -17.36
C TRP A 28 -6.82 13.53 -18.15
N THR A 29 -6.20 12.40 -17.81
CA THR A 29 -6.52 11.09 -18.37
C THR A 29 -7.37 10.31 -17.38
N ALA A 30 -8.47 9.72 -17.83
CA ALA A 30 -9.30 8.86 -17.01
C ALA A 30 -8.50 7.60 -16.61
N LEU A 31 -8.54 7.26 -15.33
CA LEU A 31 -7.88 6.10 -14.76
C LEU A 31 -8.84 4.97 -14.49
N SER A 32 -9.86 5.24 -13.70
CA SER A 32 -10.86 4.26 -13.29
C SER A 32 -12.12 4.94 -12.77
N ARG A 33 -13.16 4.12 -12.60
CA ARG A 33 -14.37 4.48 -11.87
C ARG A 33 -14.63 3.43 -10.81
N ALA A 34 -15.17 3.88 -9.68
CA ALA A 34 -15.59 3.00 -8.60
C ALA A 34 -17.00 3.40 -8.14
N GLN A 35 -17.80 2.41 -7.84
CA GLN A 35 -19.08 2.61 -7.16
C GLN A 35 -18.85 2.49 -5.66
N LEU A 36 -19.19 3.54 -4.92
CA LEU A 36 -19.08 3.58 -3.46
C LEU A 36 -20.47 3.63 -2.87
N SER A 37 -20.89 2.57 -2.23
CA SER A 37 -22.11 2.54 -1.44
C SER A 37 -21.76 2.37 0.05
N LEU A 38 -22.76 2.54 0.91
CA LEU A 38 -22.57 2.31 2.36
C LEU A 38 -22.22 0.84 2.69
N GLN A 39 -22.45 -0.07 1.76
CA GLN A 39 -22.30 -1.52 1.98
C GLN A 39 -21.18 -2.15 1.16
N SER A 40 -20.75 -1.51 0.08
CA SER A 40 -19.72 -2.05 -0.80
C SER A 40 -19.03 -0.97 -1.61
N ALA A 41 -17.79 -1.24 -1.99
CA ALA A 41 -17.05 -0.45 -2.95
C ALA A 41 -16.63 -1.37 -4.10
N GLU A 42 -17.07 -1.06 -5.33
CA GLU A 42 -16.77 -1.84 -6.53
C GLU A 42 -15.92 -1.04 -7.51
N GLY A 43 -15.06 -1.74 -8.26
CA GLY A 43 -14.13 -1.14 -9.19
C GLY A 43 -12.76 -0.84 -8.56
N PHE A 44 -11.82 -0.41 -9.39
CA PHE A 44 -10.45 -0.12 -8.97
C PHE A 44 -10.40 1.25 -8.27
N ARG A 45 -9.98 1.24 -7.03
CA ARG A 45 -9.82 2.42 -6.16
C ARG A 45 -8.33 2.70 -5.96
N PRO A 46 -7.75 3.65 -6.69
CA PRO A 46 -6.34 3.99 -6.56
C PRO A 46 -6.05 4.59 -5.18
N VAL A 47 -4.94 4.18 -4.56
CA VAL A 47 -4.52 4.63 -3.22
C VAL A 47 -3.09 5.12 -3.17
N ALA A 48 -2.27 4.76 -4.16
CA ALA A 48 -0.88 5.22 -4.22
C ALA A 48 -0.33 5.16 -5.64
N VAL A 49 0.61 6.06 -5.92
CA VAL A 49 1.35 6.09 -7.18
C VAL A 49 2.84 5.95 -6.88
N ARG A 50 3.51 5.06 -7.58
CA ARG A 50 4.96 4.95 -7.62
C ARG A 50 5.46 5.65 -8.88
N ALA A 51 6.05 6.83 -8.69
CA ALA A 51 6.46 7.69 -9.80
C ALA A 51 7.65 7.15 -10.59
N GLU A 52 8.52 6.35 -9.95
CA GLU A 52 9.75 5.83 -10.57
C GLU A 52 9.47 5.00 -11.82
N ASP A 53 8.35 4.31 -11.87
CA ASP A 53 7.97 3.43 -12.97
C ASP A 53 6.52 3.60 -13.43
N ASN A 54 5.88 4.72 -13.06
CA ASN A 54 4.50 5.06 -13.41
C ASN A 54 3.51 3.92 -13.07
N THR A 55 3.64 3.36 -11.88
CA THR A 55 2.74 2.32 -11.39
C THR A 55 1.76 2.91 -10.38
N VAL A 56 0.48 2.66 -10.57
CA VAL A 56 -0.57 2.94 -9.59
C VAL A 56 -0.96 1.67 -8.86
N PHE A 57 -1.13 1.77 -7.56
CA PHE A 57 -1.66 0.74 -6.68
C PHE A 57 -3.05 1.14 -6.23
N GLY A 58 -3.93 0.17 -6.11
CA GLY A 58 -5.29 0.38 -5.66
C GLY A 58 -5.92 -0.90 -5.15
N PHE A 59 -7.07 -0.76 -4.54
CA PHE A 59 -7.88 -1.89 -4.12
C PHE A 59 -9.00 -2.16 -5.13
N GLU A 60 -9.28 -3.44 -5.33
CA GLU A 60 -10.37 -3.93 -6.15
C GLU A 60 -10.91 -5.23 -5.57
N LYS A 61 -12.22 -5.46 -5.65
CA LYS A 61 -12.82 -6.70 -5.14
C LYS A 61 -12.51 -7.87 -6.07
N ILE A 62 -11.94 -8.93 -5.48
CA ILE A 62 -11.67 -10.21 -6.13
C ILE A 62 -12.24 -11.31 -5.22
N GLY A 63 -13.18 -12.10 -5.73
CA GLY A 63 -13.83 -13.15 -4.94
C GLY A 63 -14.64 -12.64 -3.74
N GLY A 64 -15.05 -11.36 -3.76
CA GLY A 64 -15.84 -10.74 -2.69
C GLY A 64 -15.02 -9.94 -1.68
N TYR A 65 -13.69 -10.06 -1.69
CA TYR A 65 -12.79 -9.37 -0.78
C TYR A 65 -11.93 -8.35 -1.52
N ASP A 66 -11.52 -7.29 -0.82
CA ASP A 66 -10.60 -6.31 -1.36
C ASP A 66 -9.19 -6.91 -1.52
N ALA A 67 -8.66 -6.81 -2.71
CA ALA A 67 -7.32 -7.24 -3.07
C ALA A 67 -6.47 -6.02 -3.44
N LEU A 68 -5.17 -6.06 -3.16
CA LEU A 68 -4.24 -5.08 -3.70
C LEU A 68 -3.90 -5.42 -5.14
N VAL A 69 -4.13 -4.46 -6.02
CA VAL A 69 -3.89 -4.55 -7.46
C VAL A 69 -2.99 -3.41 -7.88
N LYS A 70 -2.15 -3.64 -8.87
CA LYS A 70 -1.33 -2.59 -9.51
C LYS A 70 -1.61 -2.54 -11.01
N MET A 71 -1.41 -1.37 -11.61
CA MET A 71 -1.43 -1.16 -13.06
C MET A 71 -0.43 -0.10 -13.48
N LYS A 72 -0.01 -0.15 -14.75
CA LYS A 72 0.85 0.88 -15.34
C LYS A 72 0.02 2.06 -15.84
N LEU A 73 0.57 3.27 -15.71
CA LEU A 73 0.01 4.50 -16.29
C LEU A 73 0.60 4.73 -17.70
N ASP A 74 0.51 3.72 -18.55
CA ASP A 74 1.00 3.71 -19.93
C ASP A 74 -0.13 3.68 -20.98
N GLY A 75 -1.37 3.88 -20.51
CA GLY A 75 -2.58 3.75 -21.32
C GLY A 75 -3.12 2.33 -21.42
N SER A 76 -2.39 1.33 -20.91
CA SER A 76 -2.93 -0.01 -20.76
C SER A 76 -3.92 -0.06 -19.59
N THR A 77 -4.94 -0.91 -19.71
CA THR A 77 -5.88 -1.17 -18.61
C THR A 77 -5.56 -2.46 -17.87
N LYS A 78 -4.38 -3.04 -18.16
CA LYS A 78 -3.97 -4.33 -17.58
C LYS A 78 -3.67 -4.16 -16.10
N ARG A 79 -4.39 -4.93 -15.30
CA ARG A 79 -4.24 -5.00 -13.85
C ARG A 79 -3.50 -6.28 -13.47
N GLU A 80 -2.68 -6.17 -12.46
CA GLU A 80 -1.91 -7.29 -11.90
C GLU A 80 -2.19 -7.37 -10.41
N VAL A 81 -2.64 -8.52 -9.95
CA VAL A 81 -2.89 -8.78 -8.53
C VAL A 81 -1.56 -8.86 -7.80
N VAL A 82 -1.40 -8.04 -6.76
CA VAL A 82 -0.24 -8.05 -5.88
C VAL A 82 -0.49 -8.97 -4.69
N LEU A 83 -1.65 -8.84 -4.07
CA LEU A 83 -2.12 -9.72 -3.00
C LEU A 83 -3.64 -9.81 -3.04
N SER A 84 -4.16 -11.02 -3.00
CA SER A 84 -5.58 -11.33 -2.83
C SER A 84 -5.74 -12.41 -1.77
N ARG A 85 -6.81 -12.32 -1.01
CA ARG A 85 -7.22 -13.31 -0.02
C ARG A 85 -8.66 -13.74 -0.30
N ASP A 86 -9.02 -14.92 0.16
CA ASP A 86 -10.35 -15.51 0.02
C ASP A 86 -11.15 -15.54 1.33
N ASP A 87 -10.59 -14.97 2.39
CA ASP A 87 -11.14 -14.99 3.74
C ASP A 87 -11.33 -13.59 4.35
N VAL A 88 -10.50 -12.60 3.96
CA VAL A 88 -10.53 -11.22 4.49
C VAL A 88 -10.11 -10.19 3.45
N ASP A 89 -10.50 -8.94 3.67
CA ASP A 89 -10.04 -7.80 2.88
C ASP A 89 -8.55 -7.50 3.13
N VAL A 90 -7.81 -7.19 2.06
CA VAL A 90 -6.53 -6.50 2.14
C VAL A 90 -6.84 -5.02 2.27
N ASP A 91 -6.55 -4.42 3.41
CA ASP A 91 -7.15 -3.15 3.83
C ASP A 91 -6.21 -1.95 3.88
N SER A 92 -4.89 -2.17 3.91
CA SER A 92 -3.96 -1.07 4.10
C SER A 92 -2.60 -1.30 3.45
N LEU A 93 -1.94 -0.21 3.06
CA LEU A 93 -0.57 -0.21 2.55
C LEU A 93 0.40 0.21 3.65
N ILE A 94 1.53 -0.48 3.73
CA ILE A 94 2.67 -0.07 4.54
C ILE A 94 3.62 0.71 3.66
N ARG A 95 3.93 1.93 4.08
CA ARG A 95 4.78 2.87 3.35
C ARG A 95 5.87 3.38 4.27
N ILE A 96 7.06 3.59 3.72
CA ILE A 96 8.18 4.16 4.46
C ILE A 96 8.88 5.25 3.67
N GLY A 97 9.57 6.12 4.41
CA GLY A 97 10.40 7.17 3.87
C GLY A 97 9.62 8.31 3.19
N ARG A 98 10.34 9.38 2.93
CA ARG A 98 9.77 10.61 2.34
C ARG A 98 9.07 10.40 1.00
N LYS A 99 9.49 9.39 0.23
CA LYS A 99 8.89 9.04 -1.06
C LYS A 99 7.65 8.15 -0.94
N ASN A 100 7.22 7.82 0.30
CA ASN A 100 6.10 6.93 0.57
C ASN A 100 6.22 5.58 -0.18
N ARG A 101 7.43 4.99 -0.18
CA ARG A 101 7.69 3.72 -0.85
C ARG A 101 6.82 2.62 -0.23
N ILE A 102 6.06 1.94 -1.06
CA ILE A 102 5.21 0.83 -0.63
C ILE A 102 6.11 -0.37 -0.38
N VAL A 103 6.10 -0.86 0.86
CA VAL A 103 6.94 -1.98 1.31
C VAL A 103 6.15 -3.17 1.80
N GLY A 104 4.85 -3.01 1.99
CA GLY A 104 4.00 -4.09 2.46
C GLY A 104 2.52 -3.75 2.39
N VAL A 105 1.73 -4.71 2.80
CA VAL A 105 0.28 -4.63 2.94
C VAL A 105 -0.14 -5.24 4.26
N SER A 106 -1.27 -4.80 4.78
CA SER A 106 -1.87 -5.41 5.96
C SER A 106 -3.31 -5.87 5.71
N TYR A 107 -3.73 -6.81 6.50
CA TYR A 107 -5.07 -7.35 6.56
C TYR A 107 -5.37 -7.84 7.98
N ALA A 108 -6.63 -7.98 8.34
CA ALA A 108 -7.04 -8.43 9.67
C ALA A 108 -7.74 -9.78 9.59
N THR A 109 -7.19 -10.76 10.29
CA THR A 109 -7.84 -12.04 10.61
C THR A 109 -8.28 -12.00 12.08
N GLU A 110 -7.95 -12.98 12.90
CA GLU A 110 -8.09 -12.88 14.37
C GLU A 110 -7.19 -11.78 14.95
N LYS A 111 -6.10 -11.49 14.26
CA LYS A 111 -5.17 -10.38 14.55
C LYS A 111 -4.72 -9.69 13.25
N ARG A 112 -4.16 -8.50 13.41
CA ARG A 112 -3.59 -7.79 12.26
C ARG A 112 -2.31 -8.47 11.78
N MET A 113 -2.31 -8.79 10.51
CA MET A 113 -1.20 -9.42 9.81
C MET A 113 -0.57 -8.43 8.84
N VAL A 114 0.72 -8.59 8.63
CA VAL A 114 1.51 -7.83 7.66
C VAL A 114 2.15 -8.80 6.69
N GLN A 115 2.09 -8.49 5.41
CA GLN A 115 2.88 -9.15 4.38
C GLN A 115 3.78 -8.13 3.71
N TYR A 116 5.09 -8.30 3.87
CA TYR A 116 6.05 -7.42 3.22
C TYR A 116 6.22 -7.80 1.75
N LEU A 117 6.28 -6.79 0.89
CA LEU A 117 6.51 -6.91 -0.56
C LEU A 117 8.01 -6.72 -0.89
N ASP A 118 8.77 -6.22 0.07
CA ASP A 118 10.23 -6.05 -0.03
C ASP A 118 10.91 -7.22 0.71
N PRO A 119 11.61 -8.13 0.00
CA PRO A 119 12.24 -9.31 0.63
C PRO A 119 13.32 -8.98 1.64
N GLN A 120 14.00 -7.82 1.51
CA GLN A 120 15.04 -7.42 2.47
C GLN A 120 14.41 -6.95 3.79
N LEU A 121 13.33 -6.18 3.70
CA LEU A 121 12.59 -5.73 4.88
C LEU A 121 11.84 -6.88 5.56
N ASP A 122 11.36 -7.85 4.80
CA ASP A 122 10.74 -9.06 5.33
C ASP A 122 11.75 -9.90 6.13
N ALA A 123 12.92 -10.19 5.53
CA ALA A 123 14.00 -10.92 6.19
C ALA A 123 14.53 -10.20 7.44
N LEU A 124 14.65 -8.87 7.37
CA LEU A 124 15.08 -8.06 8.51
C LEU A 124 14.04 -8.08 9.63
N ALA A 125 12.76 -7.95 9.31
CA ALA A 125 11.68 -8.05 10.30
C ALA A 125 11.69 -9.41 11.02
N ALA A 126 11.84 -10.50 10.25
CA ALA A 126 11.96 -11.84 10.82
C ALA A 126 13.19 -12.02 11.72
N SER A 127 14.32 -11.40 11.36
CA SER A 127 15.55 -11.44 12.16
C SER A 127 15.42 -10.65 13.45
N LEU A 128 14.84 -9.45 13.39
CA LEU A 128 14.62 -8.59 14.57
C LEU A 128 13.60 -9.23 15.52
N SER A 129 12.52 -9.82 15.00
CA SER A 129 11.55 -10.56 15.82
C SER A 129 12.23 -11.66 16.63
N LYS A 130 13.15 -12.43 16.04
CA LYS A 130 13.90 -13.48 16.75
C LYS A 130 14.91 -12.96 17.75
N ALA A 131 15.44 -11.75 17.54
CA ALA A 131 16.46 -11.14 18.40
C ALA A 131 15.87 -10.44 19.62
N LEU A 132 14.60 -10.05 19.56
CA LEU A 132 13.91 -9.36 20.64
C LEU A 132 13.21 -10.37 21.58
N PRO A 133 13.06 -10.03 22.88
CA PRO A 133 12.30 -10.86 23.82
C PRO A 133 10.87 -11.14 23.29
N ASP A 134 10.37 -12.34 23.58
CA ASP A 134 9.00 -12.78 23.26
C ASP A 134 8.66 -12.81 21.76
N ALA A 135 9.65 -12.68 20.89
CA ALA A 135 9.51 -12.72 19.42
C ALA A 135 8.33 -11.87 18.90
N PRO A 136 8.33 -10.55 19.16
CA PRO A 136 7.23 -9.66 18.80
C PRO A 136 7.06 -9.54 17.28
N ALA A 137 5.88 -9.15 16.85
CA ALA A 137 5.65 -8.73 15.48
C ALA A 137 6.36 -7.40 15.21
N ILE A 138 7.07 -7.32 14.09
CA ILE A 138 7.78 -6.12 13.66
C ILE A 138 6.94 -5.39 12.61
N SER A 139 6.66 -4.12 12.86
CA SER A 139 5.94 -3.23 11.94
C SER A 139 6.83 -2.05 11.57
N TRP A 140 7.14 -1.90 10.28
CA TRP A 140 7.85 -0.74 9.77
C TRP A 140 6.93 0.48 9.81
N LEU A 141 7.38 1.56 10.43
CA LEU A 141 6.63 2.80 10.59
C LEU A 141 7.11 3.88 9.64
N ASP A 142 8.44 4.00 9.47
CA ASP A 142 9.04 5.02 8.60
C ASP A 142 10.51 4.69 8.29
N ALA A 143 11.14 5.51 7.44
CA ALA A 143 12.55 5.43 7.10
C ALA A 143 13.16 6.81 6.83
N SER A 144 14.48 6.94 6.99
CA SER A 144 15.25 8.07 6.47
C SER A 144 15.24 8.10 4.93
N ASP A 145 15.63 9.21 4.34
CA ASP A 145 15.64 9.42 2.87
C ASP A 145 16.47 8.35 2.13
N GLY A 146 17.57 7.88 2.72
CA GLY A 146 18.44 6.82 2.18
C GLY A 146 18.07 5.43 2.64
N GLU A 147 17.05 5.29 3.50
CA GLU A 147 16.65 4.04 4.16
C GLU A 147 17.78 3.36 4.96
N ASP A 148 18.80 4.12 5.35
CA ASP A 148 19.86 3.69 6.26
C ASP A 148 19.37 3.62 7.71
N ARG A 149 18.32 4.36 8.05
CA ARG A 149 17.63 4.31 9.34
C ARG A 149 16.17 3.94 9.14
N LEU A 150 15.72 2.99 9.95
CA LEU A 150 14.35 2.50 9.92
C LEU A 150 13.70 2.70 11.29
N LEU A 151 12.50 3.25 11.29
CA LEU A 151 11.65 3.32 12.48
C LEU A 151 10.72 2.11 12.46
N LEU A 152 10.67 1.37 13.57
CA LEU A 152 9.81 0.20 13.70
C LEU A 152 9.09 0.15 15.05
N ALA A 153 7.94 -0.49 15.07
CA ALA A 153 7.29 -0.96 16.28
C ALA A 153 7.49 -2.47 16.42
N ALA A 154 7.81 -2.91 17.63
CA ALA A 154 7.82 -4.32 18.00
C ALA A 154 6.76 -4.53 19.07
N SER A 155 5.70 -5.27 18.76
CA SER A 155 4.53 -5.43 19.63
C SER A 155 3.91 -6.82 19.49
N SER A 156 3.05 -7.19 20.42
CA SER A 156 2.24 -8.40 20.36
C SER A 156 0.77 -8.09 20.72
N ASP A 157 -0.08 -9.09 20.69
CA ASP A 157 -1.48 -9.00 21.09
C ASP A 157 -1.66 -8.77 22.62
N THR A 158 -0.63 -9.07 23.41
CA THR A 158 -0.62 -8.90 24.88
C THR A 158 0.29 -7.78 25.37
N ASP A 159 1.14 -7.23 24.48
CA ASP A 159 2.08 -6.15 24.79
C ASP A 159 1.99 -5.04 23.72
N PRO A 160 1.63 -3.79 24.09
CA PRO A 160 1.63 -2.66 23.17
C PRO A 160 3.00 -2.40 22.53
N GLY A 161 4.06 -2.93 23.15
CA GLY A 161 5.41 -2.95 22.62
C GLY A 161 6.16 -1.66 22.73
N MET A 162 7.25 -1.59 21.98
CA MET A 162 8.17 -0.46 21.93
C MET A 162 8.47 -0.03 20.50
N ILE A 163 8.81 1.25 20.36
CA ILE A 163 9.31 1.82 19.10
C ILE A 163 10.82 1.83 19.14
N TYR A 164 11.43 1.36 18.06
CA TYR A 164 12.88 1.28 17.88
C TYR A 164 13.33 2.07 16.66
N LEU A 165 14.50 2.66 16.76
CA LEU A 165 15.25 3.15 15.61
C LEU A 165 16.35 2.13 15.30
N TYR A 166 16.33 1.62 14.07
CA TYR A 166 17.32 0.68 13.57
C TYR A 166 18.26 1.41 12.59
N ASP A 167 19.55 1.37 12.84
CA ASP A 167 20.60 1.83 11.93
C ASP A 167 21.15 0.60 11.17
N LYS A 168 21.17 0.64 9.85
CA LYS A 168 21.70 -0.42 8.97
C LYS A 168 23.21 -0.48 8.99
#